data_58941eebc9cf83c3fd5b1131151520f4
#
_entry.id   58941eebc9cf83c3fd5b1131151520f4
#
_cell.length_a   1.000
_cell.length_b   1.000
_cell.length_c   1.000
_cell.angle_alpha   90.00
_cell.angle_beta   90.00
_cell.angle_gamma   90.00
#
_symmetry.space_group_name_H-M   'P 1'
#
loop_
_entity.id
_entity.type
_entity.pdbx_description
1 polymer ?
#
loop_
_entity_poly.entity_id
_entity_poly.type
_entity_poly.pdbx_seq_one_letter_code
_entity_poly.pdbx_strand_id
1 'polypeptide(L)'
;MMRMLKKIAGWSRKKKIIVIICVVLTLVLGATGAVFGYAASKVNKIQKIEVKKETLKESITEEVEHKSGYLNVAVFGLDSRDGSLDKGSRSDTIMIVSLNQETYEVKMVSVYRDTFMRLKDGSYNKANAAYSYFGPDGGVALLNENMDMNIEKYVSVNFNALVDVIDAVGGMDLELTDAEVVHMNNYCVETSEVTGKSYKKIEPEVGGSYHLNGVQAVSYARIRYTDGGDAQRTVRQRIVLLNIMQKLQQMDLTTINKIADSVFPQIATNFSFTEILNYAKDFQKYRVGETLGFPNVRYSKMLSGVGSTEIADTLASNVAEVHQFLFGDTDYQVSGTVKGIDDEINDALSSGKYEEADETEKEDEKSEDKTSEETNHTETNIKVTEDGNTGTDSGGTSEDSSTGSLTVTEPQQPDTETPPDYYEEDYYYGDD
;
A
#
# COMPACT_ATOMS: atom_id res chain seq x y z
N MET A 1 -13.02 -8.01 57.07
CA MET A 1 -12.12 -9.04 56.50
C MET A 1 -11.98 -10.26 57.39
N MET A 2 -11.52 -10.15 58.65
CA MET A 2 -11.31 -11.30 59.59
C MET A 2 -12.57 -12.12 59.88
N ARG A 3 -13.79 -11.54 59.98
CA ARG A 3 -15.03 -12.26 60.21
C ARG A 3 -15.47 -13.12 59.02
N MET A 4 -15.13 -12.70 57.76
CA MET A 4 -15.40 -13.47 56.55
C MET A 4 -14.48 -14.69 56.42
N LEU A 5 -13.20 -14.52 56.73
CA LEU A 5 -12.20 -15.62 56.72
C LEU A 5 -12.53 -16.71 57.74
N LYS A 6 -13.04 -16.35 58.94
CA LYS A 6 -13.52 -17.34 59.96
C LYS A 6 -14.74 -18.11 59.50
N LYS A 7 -15.67 -17.52 58.74
CA LYS A 7 -16.85 -18.24 58.15
C LYS A 7 -16.41 -19.24 57.08
N ILE A 8 -15.45 -18.91 56.23
CA ILE A 8 -14.93 -19.80 55.18
C ILE A 8 -14.13 -20.98 55.79
N ALA A 9 -13.48 -20.78 56.92
CA ALA A 9 -12.75 -21.84 57.58
C ALA A 9 -13.63 -23.02 57.99
N GLY A 10 -14.90 -22.78 58.36
CA GLY A 10 -15.88 -23.80 58.76
C GLY A 10 -16.57 -24.54 57.60
N TRP A 11 -16.30 -24.23 56.33
CA TRP A 11 -16.96 -24.85 55.21
C TRP A 11 -16.41 -26.25 54.89
N SER A 12 -17.28 -27.14 54.38
CA SER A 12 -16.85 -28.46 53.87
C SER A 12 -15.82 -28.31 52.74
N ARG A 13 -14.95 -29.30 52.59
CA ARG A 13 -13.93 -29.29 51.51
C ARG A 13 -14.55 -29.03 50.13
N LYS A 14 -15.71 -29.62 49.82
CA LYS A 14 -16.43 -29.40 48.57
C LYS A 14 -16.83 -27.92 48.37
N LYS A 15 -17.36 -27.25 49.39
CA LYS A 15 -17.73 -25.83 49.32
C LYS A 15 -16.51 -24.91 49.13
N LYS A 16 -15.41 -25.22 49.80
CA LYS A 16 -14.14 -24.47 49.61
C LYS A 16 -13.61 -24.60 48.19
N ILE A 17 -13.65 -25.82 47.61
CA ILE A 17 -13.23 -26.06 46.22
C ILE A 17 -14.10 -25.29 45.25
N ILE A 18 -15.43 -25.32 45.41
CA ILE A 18 -16.35 -24.57 44.53
C ILE A 18 -16.07 -23.07 44.57
N VAL A 19 -15.85 -22.48 45.74
CA VAL A 19 -15.54 -21.05 45.86
C VAL A 19 -14.22 -20.72 45.23
N ILE A 20 -13.18 -21.54 45.39
CA ILE A 20 -11.90 -21.35 44.73
C ILE A 20 -12.05 -21.38 43.21
N ILE A 21 -12.81 -22.36 42.68
CA ILE A 21 -13.10 -22.44 41.23
C ILE A 21 -13.85 -21.19 40.75
N CYS A 22 -14.87 -20.73 41.48
CA CYS A 22 -15.60 -19.50 41.12
C CYS A 22 -14.70 -18.26 41.13
N VAL A 23 -13.81 -18.12 42.13
CA VAL A 23 -12.86 -17.01 42.18
C VAL A 23 -11.86 -17.07 41.01
N VAL A 24 -11.31 -18.26 40.73
CA VAL A 24 -10.40 -18.44 39.58
C VAL A 24 -11.12 -18.14 38.27
N LEU A 25 -12.33 -18.65 38.06
CA LEU A 25 -13.12 -18.33 36.87
C LEU A 25 -13.40 -16.82 36.75
N THR A 26 -13.77 -16.16 37.86
CA THR A 26 -13.99 -14.71 37.86
C THR A 26 -12.74 -13.94 37.51
N LEU A 27 -11.57 -14.35 38.03
CA LEU A 27 -10.26 -13.72 37.70
C LEU A 27 -9.89 -13.97 36.24
N VAL A 28 -10.09 -15.17 35.72
CA VAL A 28 -9.84 -15.50 34.32
C VAL A 28 -10.76 -14.71 33.41
N LEU A 29 -12.08 -14.66 33.69
CA LEU A 29 -13.02 -13.85 32.92
C LEU A 29 -12.71 -12.35 33.01
N GLY A 30 -12.30 -11.87 34.16
CA GLY A 30 -11.88 -10.48 34.36
C GLY A 30 -10.61 -10.15 33.57
N ALA A 31 -9.61 -11.02 33.57
CA ALA A 31 -8.37 -10.86 32.83
C ALA A 31 -8.61 -10.91 31.32
N THR A 32 -9.40 -11.89 30.84
CA THR A 32 -9.76 -11.98 29.40
C THR A 32 -10.59 -10.78 28.97
N GLY A 33 -11.54 -10.33 29.78
CA GLY A 33 -12.32 -9.12 29.51
C GLY A 33 -11.46 -7.85 29.46
N ALA A 34 -10.46 -7.72 30.31
CA ALA A 34 -9.53 -6.60 30.31
C ALA A 34 -8.62 -6.60 29.06
N VAL A 35 -8.09 -7.76 28.68
CA VAL A 35 -7.28 -7.91 27.45
C VAL A 35 -8.13 -7.61 26.21
N PHE A 36 -9.34 -8.14 26.15
CA PHE A 36 -10.26 -7.88 25.04
C PHE A 36 -10.67 -6.40 24.98
N GLY A 37 -11.01 -5.79 26.11
CA GLY A 37 -11.32 -4.35 26.18
C GLY A 37 -10.15 -3.46 25.79
N TYR A 38 -8.93 -3.84 26.17
CA TYR A 38 -7.72 -3.15 25.76
C TYR A 38 -7.50 -3.24 24.25
N ALA A 39 -7.56 -4.42 23.67
CA ALA A 39 -7.44 -4.62 22.22
C ALA A 39 -8.54 -3.87 21.46
N ALA A 40 -9.78 -3.90 21.94
CA ALA A 40 -10.89 -3.15 21.36
C ALA A 40 -10.62 -1.63 21.39
N SER A 41 -10.05 -1.10 22.47
CA SER A 41 -9.71 0.33 22.56
C SER A 41 -8.67 0.78 21.52
N LYS A 42 -7.80 -0.13 21.09
CA LYS A 42 -6.82 0.13 20.03
C LYS A 42 -7.47 0.13 18.64
N VAL A 43 -8.21 -0.92 18.33
CA VAL A 43 -8.88 -1.07 17.02
C VAL A 43 -9.95 0.01 16.80
N ASN A 44 -10.59 0.49 17.86
CA ASN A 44 -11.55 1.60 17.77
C ASN A 44 -10.92 2.94 17.34
N LYS A 45 -9.59 3.05 17.29
CA LYS A 45 -8.90 4.20 16.70
C LYS A 45 -8.90 4.18 15.16
N ILE A 46 -9.08 3.02 14.55
CA ILE A 46 -9.17 2.87 13.10
C ILE A 46 -10.48 3.51 12.63
N GLN A 47 -10.40 4.27 11.55
CA GLN A 47 -11.57 4.87 10.92
C GLN A 47 -12.42 3.77 10.26
N LYS A 48 -13.67 3.64 10.68
CA LYS A 48 -14.61 2.67 10.12
C LYS A 48 -15.43 3.33 9.03
N ILE A 49 -15.07 3.06 7.78
CA ILE A 49 -15.82 3.49 6.61
C ILE A 49 -16.30 2.24 5.89
N GLU A 50 -17.61 2.01 5.91
CA GLU A 50 -18.21 0.79 5.35
C GLU A 50 -18.34 0.91 3.82
N VAL A 51 -18.02 -0.17 3.12
CA VAL A 51 -18.40 -0.33 1.71
C VAL A 51 -19.88 -0.69 1.68
N LYS A 52 -20.64 0.00 0.85
CA LYS A 52 -22.10 -0.19 0.77
C LYS A 52 -22.41 -1.58 0.23
N LYS A 53 -23.42 -2.23 0.81
CA LYS A 53 -23.88 -3.56 0.38
C LYS A 53 -24.36 -3.56 -1.07
N GLU A 54 -24.98 -2.46 -1.49
CA GLU A 54 -25.40 -2.26 -2.87
C GLU A 54 -24.20 -2.28 -3.82
N THR A 55 -23.11 -1.57 -3.47
CA THR A 55 -21.86 -1.58 -4.23
C THR A 55 -21.30 -2.98 -4.38
N LEU A 56 -21.22 -3.76 -3.28
CA LEU A 56 -20.72 -5.13 -3.34
C LEU A 56 -21.62 -6.01 -4.22
N LYS A 57 -22.94 -5.87 -4.08
CA LYS A 57 -23.92 -6.65 -4.87
C LYS A 57 -23.84 -6.31 -6.37
N GLU A 58 -23.59 -5.06 -6.73
CA GLU A 58 -23.56 -4.60 -8.13
C GLU A 58 -22.20 -4.87 -8.79
N SER A 59 -21.09 -4.78 -8.02
CA SER A 59 -19.74 -4.90 -8.56
C SER A 59 -19.19 -6.34 -8.60
N ILE A 60 -19.72 -7.25 -7.78
CA ILE A 60 -19.36 -8.68 -7.82
C ILE A 60 -20.33 -9.38 -8.75
N THR A 61 -19.86 -9.85 -9.89
CA THR A 61 -20.71 -10.54 -10.87
C THR A 61 -21.06 -11.95 -10.42
N GLU A 62 -22.26 -12.44 -10.78
CA GLU A 62 -22.71 -13.81 -10.41
C GLU A 62 -21.83 -14.90 -11.06
N GLU A 63 -21.11 -14.58 -12.14
CA GLU A 63 -20.22 -15.48 -12.85
C GLU A 63 -18.88 -15.69 -12.10
N VAL A 64 -18.51 -14.78 -11.18
CA VAL A 64 -17.27 -14.87 -10.42
C VAL A 64 -17.42 -15.88 -9.30
N GLU A 65 -16.73 -17.00 -9.44
CA GLU A 65 -16.66 -17.99 -8.37
C GLU A 65 -15.96 -17.44 -7.13
N HIS A 66 -16.62 -17.55 -5.98
CA HIS A 66 -15.95 -17.25 -4.71
C HIS A 66 -14.87 -18.30 -4.44
N LYS A 67 -13.59 -17.91 -4.53
CA LYS A 67 -12.47 -18.82 -4.24
C LYS A 67 -12.39 -19.09 -2.73
N SER A 68 -12.95 -20.23 -2.35
CA SER A 68 -12.91 -20.70 -0.95
C SER A 68 -11.46 -20.83 -0.47
N GLY A 69 -11.22 -20.43 0.77
CA GLY A 69 -9.87 -20.48 1.37
C GLY A 69 -8.99 -19.25 1.06
N TYR A 70 -9.45 -18.29 0.27
CA TYR A 70 -8.73 -17.02 0.02
C TYR A 70 -9.43 -15.85 0.69
N LEU A 71 -8.62 -14.91 1.20
CA LEU A 71 -9.06 -13.58 1.61
C LEU A 71 -8.42 -12.56 0.68
N ASN A 72 -9.25 -11.89 -0.13
CA ASN A 72 -8.81 -10.81 -1.01
C ASN A 72 -9.13 -9.46 -0.37
N VAL A 73 -8.12 -8.60 -0.25
CA VAL A 73 -8.21 -7.28 0.38
C VAL A 73 -7.72 -6.22 -0.59
N ALA A 74 -8.51 -5.18 -0.82
CA ALA A 74 -8.05 -4.01 -1.53
C ALA A 74 -7.23 -3.11 -0.60
N VAL A 75 -6.06 -2.68 -1.02
CA VAL A 75 -5.17 -1.77 -0.28
C VAL A 75 -4.97 -0.51 -1.10
N PHE A 76 -5.28 0.64 -0.47
CA PHE A 76 -5.16 1.95 -1.10
C PHE A 76 -4.19 2.83 -0.32
N GLY A 77 -3.16 3.34 -1.00
CA GLY A 77 -2.30 4.41 -0.50
C GLY A 77 -2.80 5.75 -1.03
N LEU A 78 -3.23 6.63 -0.12
CA LEU A 78 -3.88 7.89 -0.46
C LEU A 78 -2.90 9.07 -0.36
N ASP A 79 -2.86 9.88 -1.40
CA ASP A 79 -2.23 11.21 -1.35
C ASP A 79 -3.22 12.20 -0.71
N SER A 80 -3.30 12.15 0.61
CA SER A 80 -4.19 12.98 1.42
C SER A 80 -3.37 13.96 2.24
N ARG A 81 -3.43 15.24 1.87
CA ARG A 81 -2.73 16.34 2.58
C ARG A 81 -3.45 16.76 3.86
N ASP A 82 -4.76 16.58 3.90
CA ASP A 82 -5.60 16.89 5.06
C ASP A 82 -5.82 15.72 6.02
N GLY A 83 -5.25 14.55 5.70
CA GLY A 83 -5.39 13.31 6.45
C GLY A 83 -6.72 12.60 6.24
N SER A 84 -7.58 13.05 5.33
CA SER A 84 -8.84 12.38 4.99
C SER A 84 -8.58 11.04 4.33
N LEU A 85 -9.33 10.00 4.74
CA LEU A 85 -9.27 8.65 4.19
C LEU A 85 -10.59 8.24 3.49
N ASP A 86 -11.48 9.21 3.28
CA ASP A 86 -12.70 9.06 2.49
C ASP A 86 -12.43 9.52 1.04
N LYS A 87 -13.44 9.94 0.33
CA LYS A 87 -13.34 10.49 -1.03
C LYS A 87 -12.58 11.83 -1.06
N GLY A 88 -12.10 12.21 -2.24
CA GLY A 88 -11.41 13.48 -2.49
C GLY A 88 -9.91 13.32 -2.71
N SER A 89 -9.28 12.27 -2.17
CA SER A 89 -7.87 11.97 -2.38
C SER A 89 -7.68 10.91 -3.47
N ARG A 90 -6.68 11.09 -4.33
CA ARG A 90 -6.31 10.08 -5.33
C ARG A 90 -5.60 8.91 -4.64
N SER A 91 -5.90 7.68 -5.09
CA SER A 91 -5.16 6.49 -4.64
C SER A 91 -3.92 6.29 -5.51
N ASP A 92 -2.79 6.77 -5.04
CA ASP A 92 -1.51 6.63 -5.75
C ASP A 92 -0.92 5.22 -5.65
N THR A 93 -1.43 4.42 -4.74
CA THR A 93 -1.18 2.98 -4.63
C THR A 93 -2.51 2.26 -4.64
N ILE A 94 -2.65 1.27 -5.53
CA ILE A 94 -3.82 0.39 -5.63
C ILE A 94 -3.28 -1.04 -5.68
N MET A 95 -3.62 -1.86 -4.68
CA MET A 95 -3.15 -3.24 -4.62
C MET A 95 -4.28 -4.19 -4.23
N ILE A 96 -4.24 -5.40 -4.78
CA ILE A 96 -4.97 -6.56 -4.28
C ILE A 96 -4.00 -7.41 -3.49
N VAL A 97 -4.29 -7.61 -2.22
CA VAL A 97 -3.55 -8.54 -1.34
C VAL A 97 -4.40 -9.79 -1.16
N SER A 98 -3.94 -10.90 -1.65
CA SER A 98 -4.63 -12.20 -1.56
C SER A 98 -3.90 -13.11 -0.59
N LEU A 99 -4.57 -13.48 0.50
CA LEU A 99 -4.10 -14.42 1.51
C LEU A 99 -4.73 -15.78 1.27
N ASN A 100 -3.91 -16.79 0.97
CA ASN A 100 -4.35 -18.19 1.07
C ASN A 100 -4.37 -18.58 2.56
N GLN A 101 -5.56 -18.84 3.09
CA GLN A 101 -5.77 -19.10 4.52
C GLN A 101 -5.32 -20.50 4.97
N GLU A 102 -5.06 -21.41 4.02
CA GLU A 102 -4.56 -22.76 4.32
C GLU A 102 -3.03 -22.78 4.36
N THR A 103 -2.38 -22.15 3.37
CA THR A 103 -0.92 -22.15 3.25
C THR A 103 -0.26 -20.96 3.93
N TYR A 104 -1.04 -19.93 4.30
CA TYR A 104 -0.56 -18.64 4.81
C TYR A 104 0.31 -17.85 3.81
N GLU A 105 0.24 -18.20 2.53
CA GLU A 105 0.90 -17.45 1.47
C GLU A 105 0.13 -16.18 1.14
N VAL A 106 0.86 -15.08 0.99
CA VAL A 106 0.32 -13.78 0.61
C VAL A 106 0.89 -13.40 -0.75
N LYS A 107 0.03 -13.29 -1.77
CA LYS A 107 0.37 -12.76 -3.09
C LYS A 107 -0.21 -11.36 -3.26
N MET A 108 0.46 -10.54 -4.08
CA MET A 108 0.04 -9.15 -4.28
C MET A 108 -0.02 -8.81 -5.77
N VAL A 109 -1.10 -8.16 -6.18
CA VAL A 109 -1.23 -7.56 -7.52
C VAL A 109 -1.30 -6.05 -7.35
N SER A 110 -0.38 -5.32 -7.98
CA SER A 110 -0.39 -3.86 -7.99
C SER A 110 -1.04 -3.36 -9.27
N VAL A 111 -2.13 -2.62 -9.14
CA VAL A 111 -2.79 -1.95 -10.28
C VAL A 111 -2.13 -0.60 -10.50
N TYR A 112 -1.63 -0.36 -11.73
CA TYR A 112 -1.04 0.94 -12.05
C TYR A 112 -2.11 2.01 -11.98
N ARG A 113 -1.82 3.10 -11.27
CA ARG A 113 -2.82 4.13 -10.96
C ARG A 113 -3.40 4.82 -12.21
N ASP A 114 -2.61 4.88 -13.28
CA ASP A 114 -2.98 5.51 -14.54
C ASP A 114 -3.62 4.53 -15.54
N THR A 115 -3.92 3.29 -15.11
CA THR A 115 -4.64 2.31 -15.94
C THR A 115 -6.02 2.83 -16.29
N PHE A 116 -6.35 2.82 -17.59
CA PHE A 116 -7.66 3.21 -18.11
C PHE A 116 -8.69 2.12 -17.83
N MET A 117 -9.66 2.40 -16.97
CA MET A 117 -10.61 1.42 -16.43
C MET A 117 -12.02 2.02 -16.32
N ARG A 118 -13.02 1.15 -16.28
CA ARG A 118 -14.41 1.52 -16.02
C ARG A 118 -14.58 1.87 -14.54
N LEU A 119 -15.18 3.03 -14.27
CA LEU A 119 -15.52 3.48 -12.93
C LEU A 119 -16.94 3.01 -12.55
N LYS A 120 -17.25 3.06 -11.26
CA LYS A 120 -18.52 2.64 -10.67
C LYS A 120 -19.78 3.26 -11.33
N ASP A 121 -19.69 4.45 -11.88
CA ASP A 121 -20.79 5.14 -12.56
C ASP A 121 -20.90 4.79 -14.07
N GLY A 122 -20.06 3.87 -14.54
CA GLY A 122 -20.00 3.46 -15.95
C GLY A 122 -19.14 4.39 -16.82
N SER A 123 -18.58 5.46 -16.29
CA SER A 123 -17.59 6.28 -17.01
C SER A 123 -16.22 5.59 -17.04
N TYR A 124 -15.33 6.07 -17.90
CA TYR A 124 -13.98 5.57 -18.04
C TYR A 124 -12.96 6.64 -17.66
N ASN A 125 -12.00 6.29 -16.80
CA ASN A 125 -10.93 7.17 -16.38
C ASN A 125 -9.73 6.36 -15.86
N LYS A 126 -8.68 7.04 -15.38
CA LYS A 126 -7.58 6.43 -14.66
C LYS A 126 -8.07 5.72 -13.40
N ALA A 127 -7.51 4.58 -13.06
CA ALA A 127 -7.89 3.77 -11.90
C ALA A 127 -7.89 4.56 -10.58
N ASN A 128 -6.94 5.50 -10.41
CA ASN A 128 -6.84 6.32 -9.20
C ASN A 128 -8.00 7.31 -9.01
N ALA A 129 -8.75 7.63 -10.08
CA ALA A 129 -9.93 8.48 -10.01
C ALA A 129 -11.09 7.81 -9.27
N ALA A 130 -11.18 6.47 -9.30
CA ALA A 130 -12.27 5.73 -8.65
C ALA A 130 -12.38 6.04 -7.16
N TYR A 131 -11.26 6.01 -6.44
CA TYR A 131 -11.25 6.33 -5.01
C TYR A 131 -11.52 7.82 -4.76
N SER A 132 -10.96 8.70 -5.59
CA SER A 132 -11.16 10.14 -5.45
C SER A 132 -12.63 10.54 -5.59
N TYR A 133 -13.36 9.93 -6.53
CA TYR A 133 -14.76 10.28 -6.79
C TYR A 133 -15.73 9.59 -5.84
N PHE A 134 -15.48 8.34 -5.50
CA PHE A 134 -16.46 7.48 -4.82
C PHE A 134 -15.97 6.90 -3.49
N GLY A 135 -14.74 7.25 -3.04
CA GLY A 135 -14.14 6.70 -1.84
C GLY A 135 -13.87 5.20 -1.95
N PRO A 136 -13.87 4.47 -0.81
CA PRO A 136 -13.63 3.02 -0.82
C PRO A 136 -14.66 2.24 -1.65
N ASP A 137 -15.90 2.71 -1.75
CA ASP A 137 -16.93 2.13 -2.64
C ASP A 137 -16.44 2.06 -4.09
N GLY A 138 -15.88 3.18 -4.58
CA GLY A 138 -15.37 3.23 -5.94
C GLY A 138 -14.11 2.39 -6.15
N GLY A 139 -13.18 2.44 -5.19
CA GLY A 139 -11.96 1.65 -5.27
C GLY A 139 -12.22 0.14 -5.29
N VAL A 140 -13.14 -0.34 -4.44
CA VAL A 140 -13.52 -1.77 -4.40
C VAL A 140 -14.30 -2.17 -5.66
N ALA A 141 -15.28 -1.35 -6.09
CA ALA A 141 -16.04 -1.61 -7.30
C ALA A 141 -15.13 -1.68 -8.54
N LEU A 142 -14.17 -0.75 -8.66
CA LEU A 142 -13.19 -0.76 -9.75
C LEU A 142 -12.51 -2.13 -9.91
N LEU A 143 -11.99 -2.67 -8.80
CA LEU A 143 -11.25 -3.94 -8.82
C LEU A 143 -12.19 -5.13 -9.09
N ASN A 144 -13.39 -5.13 -8.52
CA ASN A 144 -14.34 -6.20 -8.72
C ASN A 144 -14.83 -6.27 -10.18
N GLU A 145 -15.28 -5.13 -10.74
CA GLU A 145 -15.88 -5.09 -12.07
C GLU A 145 -14.85 -5.31 -13.19
N ASN A 146 -13.67 -4.67 -13.10
CA ASN A 146 -12.69 -4.74 -14.18
C ASN A 146 -11.77 -5.97 -14.09
N MET A 147 -11.71 -6.66 -12.95
CA MET A 147 -10.75 -7.74 -12.73
C MET A 147 -11.39 -9.03 -12.24
N ASP A 148 -12.71 -9.15 -12.34
CA ASP A 148 -13.47 -10.33 -11.88
C ASP A 148 -13.14 -10.73 -10.44
N MET A 149 -12.97 -9.75 -9.56
CA MET A 149 -12.67 -10.02 -8.15
C MET A 149 -13.95 -10.03 -7.31
N ASN A 150 -13.87 -10.65 -6.15
CA ASN A 150 -14.90 -10.67 -5.12
C ASN A 150 -14.40 -10.04 -3.82
N ILE A 151 -13.81 -8.85 -3.92
CA ILE A 151 -13.25 -8.12 -2.81
C ILE A 151 -14.37 -7.46 -1.99
N GLU A 152 -14.46 -7.83 -0.71
CA GLU A 152 -15.40 -7.22 0.25
C GLU A 152 -14.67 -6.37 1.30
N LYS A 153 -13.36 -6.55 1.45
CA LYS A 153 -12.54 -5.92 2.48
C LYS A 153 -11.51 -4.99 1.88
N TYR A 154 -11.29 -3.87 2.57
CA TYR A 154 -10.25 -2.93 2.16
C TYR A 154 -9.48 -2.35 3.35
N VAL A 155 -8.33 -1.78 3.04
CA VAL A 155 -7.51 -0.96 3.94
C VAL A 155 -7.02 0.25 3.16
N SER A 156 -7.24 1.44 3.70
CA SER A 156 -6.68 2.69 3.16
C SER A 156 -5.74 3.32 4.17
N VAL A 157 -4.60 3.81 3.68
CA VAL A 157 -3.57 4.47 4.48
C VAL A 157 -3.12 5.76 3.80
N ASN A 158 -2.68 6.74 4.57
CA ASN A 158 -2.05 7.97 4.05
C ASN A 158 -0.52 7.93 4.23
N PHE A 159 0.17 8.95 3.71
CA PHE A 159 1.63 9.04 3.82
C PHE A 159 2.12 9.13 5.27
N ASN A 160 1.38 9.82 6.15
CA ASN A 160 1.74 9.93 7.56
C ASN A 160 1.79 8.56 8.24
N ALA A 161 0.78 7.70 7.99
CA ALA A 161 0.75 6.33 8.50
C ALA A 161 1.97 5.54 8.05
N LEU A 162 2.34 5.68 6.77
CA LEU A 162 3.47 4.96 6.20
C LEU A 162 4.80 5.44 6.79
N VAL A 163 5.00 6.76 6.93
CA VAL A 163 6.19 7.31 7.61
C VAL A 163 6.26 6.84 9.06
N ASP A 164 5.15 6.92 9.79
CA ASP A 164 5.10 6.52 11.21
C ASP A 164 5.42 5.03 11.41
N VAL A 165 4.89 4.14 10.56
CA VAL A 165 5.19 2.71 10.67
C VAL A 165 6.65 2.42 10.35
N ILE A 166 7.22 3.03 9.29
CA ILE A 166 8.62 2.83 8.91
C ILE A 166 9.56 3.31 10.02
N ASP A 167 9.33 4.49 10.57
CA ASP A 167 10.13 5.00 11.70
C ASP A 167 10.02 4.09 12.92
N ALA A 168 8.82 3.61 13.22
CA ALA A 168 8.57 2.75 14.37
C ALA A 168 9.17 1.35 14.24
N VAL A 169 9.32 0.83 13.00
CA VAL A 169 10.07 -0.41 12.74
C VAL A 169 11.59 -0.18 12.64
N GLY A 170 12.05 1.04 12.90
CA GLY A 170 13.48 1.39 12.91
C GLY A 170 14.05 1.67 11.53
N GLY A 171 13.28 2.23 10.59
CA GLY A 171 13.73 2.51 9.23
C GLY A 171 13.89 1.26 8.37
N MET A 172 14.54 1.37 7.22
CA MET A 172 14.85 0.23 6.35
C MET A 172 16.16 0.45 5.59
N ASP A 173 16.85 -0.67 5.30
CA ASP A 173 18.08 -0.66 4.53
C ASP A 173 17.75 -0.98 3.07
N LEU A 174 18.11 -0.07 2.15
CA LEU A 174 17.90 -0.23 0.71
C LEU A 174 19.18 0.10 -0.06
N GLU A 175 19.37 -0.59 -1.16
CA GLU A 175 20.39 -0.27 -2.15
C GLU A 175 19.78 0.64 -3.20
N LEU A 176 20.38 1.81 -3.41
CA LEU A 176 19.87 2.84 -4.30
C LEU A 176 20.87 3.10 -5.42
N THR A 177 20.39 3.42 -6.61
CA THR A 177 21.18 3.99 -7.70
C THR A 177 21.40 5.48 -7.50
N ASP A 178 22.36 6.09 -8.24
CA ASP A 178 22.60 7.55 -8.21
C ASP A 178 21.30 8.32 -8.52
N ALA A 179 20.58 7.94 -9.57
CA ALA A 179 19.33 8.57 -9.97
C ALA A 179 18.25 8.46 -8.86
N GLU A 180 18.15 7.31 -8.19
CA GLU A 180 17.20 7.15 -7.09
C GLU A 180 17.54 8.03 -5.89
N VAL A 181 18.82 8.21 -5.56
CA VAL A 181 19.25 9.13 -4.48
C VAL A 181 18.83 10.56 -4.79
N VAL A 182 19.10 11.04 -6.02
CA VAL A 182 18.72 12.38 -6.46
C VAL A 182 17.20 12.58 -6.38
N HIS A 183 16.43 11.69 -6.99
CA HIS A 183 14.97 11.81 -7.00
C HIS A 183 14.37 11.65 -5.60
N MET A 184 14.85 10.71 -4.79
CA MET A 184 14.40 10.54 -3.40
C MET A 184 14.64 11.82 -2.59
N ASN A 185 15.83 12.43 -2.68
CA ASN A 185 16.13 13.67 -1.99
C ASN A 185 15.15 14.79 -2.37
N ASN A 186 14.80 14.91 -3.66
CA ASN A 186 13.82 15.89 -4.14
C ASN A 186 12.43 15.64 -3.55
N TYR A 187 11.95 14.39 -3.57
CA TYR A 187 10.65 14.04 -2.98
C TYR A 187 10.63 14.14 -1.45
N CYS A 188 11.78 14.06 -0.76
CA CYS A 188 11.87 14.22 0.69
C CYS A 188 11.41 15.61 1.16
N VAL A 189 11.59 16.66 0.35
CA VAL A 189 11.18 18.03 0.68
C VAL A 189 9.66 18.05 0.92
N GLU A 190 8.89 17.70 -0.10
CA GLU A 190 7.42 17.67 -0.01
C GLU A 190 6.93 16.66 1.04
N THR A 191 7.51 15.46 1.08
CA THR A 191 7.12 14.43 2.06
C THR A 191 7.35 14.90 3.49
N SER A 192 8.44 15.62 3.75
CA SER A 192 8.73 16.23 5.05
C SER A 192 7.71 17.34 5.41
N GLU A 193 7.36 18.18 4.46
CA GLU A 193 6.35 19.25 4.64
C GLU A 193 4.97 18.68 4.96
N VAL A 194 4.51 17.70 4.18
CA VAL A 194 3.18 17.07 4.35
C VAL A 194 3.10 16.31 5.67
N THR A 195 4.17 15.63 6.06
CA THR A 195 4.15 14.76 7.26
C THR A 195 4.61 15.49 8.53
N GLY A 196 5.25 16.65 8.40
CA GLY A 196 5.88 17.37 9.52
C GLY A 196 7.07 16.63 10.13
N LYS A 197 7.63 15.63 9.43
CA LYS A 197 8.75 14.79 9.89
C LYS A 197 10.05 15.23 9.23
N SER A 198 11.15 15.09 9.95
CA SER A 198 12.49 15.45 9.46
C SER A 198 13.16 14.29 8.75
N TYR A 199 14.09 14.62 7.87
CA TYR A 199 15.00 13.67 7.23
C TYR A 199 16.40 14.27 7.12
N LYS A 200 17.39 13.43 6.79
CA LYS A 200 18.75 13.89 6.48
C LYS A 200 19.00 13.63 4.99
N LYS A 201 19.25 14.70 4.23
CA LYS A 201 19.63 14.59 2.81
C LYS A 201 20.85 13.69 2.65
N ILE A 202 20.85 12.78 1.68
CA ILE A 202 22.01 11.97 1.33
C ILE A 202 22.95 12.81 0.48
N GLU A 203 24.16 13.04 0.97
CA GLU A 203 25.23 13.78 0.28
C GLU A 203 26.57 13.07 0.48
N PRO A 204 27.37 12.85 -0.60
CA PRO A 204 27.06 13.16 -2.00
C PRO A 204 25.90 12.30 -2.54
N GLU A 205 25.22 12.78 -3.61
CA GLU A 205 24.09 12.08 -4.23
C GLU A 205 24.60 10.93 -5.14
N VAL A 206 25.14 9.90 -4.52
CA VAL A 206 25.70 8.69 -5.17
C VAL A 206 24.96 7.47 -4.67
N GLY A 207 24.81 6.49 -5.55
CA GLY A 207 24.20 5.19 -5.21
C GLY A 207 25.01 4.43 -4.15
N GLY A 208 24.32 3.51 -3.48
CA GLY A 208 24.89 2.70 -2.43
C GLY A 208 23.84 2.15 -1.47
N SER A 209 24.29 1.49 -0.42
CA SER A 209 23.44 0.95 0.62
C SER A 209 23.20 2.00 1.69
N TYR A 210 21.92 2.34 1.94
CA TYR A 210 21.52 3.39 2.86
C TYR A 210 20.46 2.92 3.83
N HIS A 211 20.60 3.36 5.08
CA HIS A 211 19.55 3.22 6.09
C HIS A 211 18.59 4.41 5.98
N LEU A 212 17.36 4.15 5.52
CA LEU A 212 16.35 5.17 5.26
C LEU A 212 15.37 5.29 6.44
N ASN A 213 15.07 6.52 6.85
CA ASN A 213 13.95 6.79 7.74
C ASN A 213 12.61 6.80 6.98
N GLY A 214 11.50 7.01 7.70
CA GLY A 214 10.16 6.99 7.10
C GLY A 214 9.98 7.99 5.97
N VAL A 215 10.47 9.23 6.13
CA VAL A 215 10.39 10.26 5.06
C VAL A 215 11.13 9.80 3.81
N GLN A 216 12.36 9.31 3.96
CA GLN A 216 13.19 8.87 2.83
C GLN A 216 12.60 7.64 2.14
N ALA A 217 12.13 6.65 2.90
CA ALA A 217 11.56 5.43 2.33
C ALA A 217 10.22 5.69 1.61
N VAL A 218 9.37 6.57 2.14
CA VAL A 218 8.15 7.01 1.44
C VAL A 218 8.50 7.79 0.19
N SER A 219 9.51 8.68 0.25
CA SER A 219 9.99 9.43 -0.91
C SER A 219 10.56 8.52 -1.99
N TYR A 220 11.32 7.47 -1.62
CA TYR A 220 11.75 6.42 -2.54
C TYR A 220 10.58 5.72 -3.23
N ALA A 221 9.53 5.38 -2.49
CA ALA A 221 8.32 4.76 -3.04
C ALA A 221 7.52 5.68 -3.99
N ARG A 222 7.81 6.99 -4.01
CA ARG A 222 7.16 7.99 -4.87
C ARG A 222 7.91 8.27 -6.16
N ILE A 223 9.17 7.81 -6.32
CA ILE A 223 10.01 8.09 -7.50
C ILE A 223 9.34 7.58 -8.77
N ARG A 224 9.23 8.47 -9.76
CA ARG A 224 8.68 8.20 -11.10
C ARG A 224 9.69 8.47 -12.23
N TYR A 225 10.57 9.43 -12.05
CA TYR A 225 11.46 9.95 -13.09
C TYR A 225 12.75 9.13 -13.17
N THR A 226 12.61 7.80 -13.31
CA THR A 226 13.69 6.86 -13.61
C THR A 226 13.19 5.91 -14.68
N ASP A 227 14.09 5.14 -15.28
CA ASP A 227 13.72 4.11 -16.25
C ASP A 227 12.59 3.22 -15.72
N GLY A 228 11.61 2.90 -16.58
CA GLY A 228 10.42 2.12 -16.20
C GLY A 228 9.26 2.92 -15.58
N GLY A 229 9.40 4.22 -15.35
CA GLY A 229 8.30 5.14 -15.00
C GLY A 229 7.39 4.67 -13.86
N ASP A 230 6.07 4.64 -14.09
CA ASP A 230 5.05 4.27 -13.08
C ASP A 230 5.13 2.79 -12.67
N ALA A 231 5.53 1.91 -13.59
CA ALA A 231 5.75 0.49 -13.26
C ALA A 231 6.86 0.32 -12.22
N GLN A 232 7.99 1.02 -12.41
CA GLN A 232 9.10 0.97 -11.46
C GLN A 232 8.74 1.61 -10.11
N ARG A 233 7.91 2.68 -10.09
CA ARG A 233 7.35 3.21 -8.84
C ARG A 233 6.57 2.14 -8.09
N THR A 234 5.74 1.38 -8.78
CA THR A 234 4.94 0.31 -8.17
C THR A 234 5.82 -0.80 -7.59
N VAL A 235 6.95 -1.12 -8.24
CA VAL A 235 7.97 -2.05 -7.70
C VAL A 235 8.54 -1.49 -6.39
N ARG A 236 8.93 -0.20 -6.34
CA ARG A 236 9.43 0.44 -5.13
C ARG A 236 8.42 0.43 -3.98
N GLN A 237 7.15 0.67 -4.27
CA GLN A 237 6.08 0.57 -3.27
C GLN A 237 5.98 -0.84 -2.67
N ARG A 238 6.08 -1.88 -3.50
CA ARG A 238 6.10 -3.27 -3.04
C ARG A 238 7.32 -3.56 -2.16
N ILE A 239 8.52 -3.11 -2.56
CA ILE A 239 9.75 -3.26 -1.77
C ILE A 239 9.58 -2.66 -0.37
N VAL A 240 9.04 -1.44 -0.27
CA VAL A 240 8.79 -0.78 1.02
C VAL A 240 7.79 -1.58 1.86
N LEU A 241 6.67 -2.01 1.27
CA LEU A 241 5.65 -2.79 1.98
C LEU A 241 6.20 -4.12 2.50
N LEU A 242 6.97 -4.84 1.68
CA LEU A 242 7.60 -6.11 2.04
C LEU A 242 8.58 -5.95 3.21
N ASN A 243 9.41 -4.90 3.19
CA ASN A 243 10.32 -4.59 4.29
C ASN A 243 9.58 -4.30 5.60
N ILE A 244 8.49 -3.52 5.55
CA ILE A 244 7.64 -3.26 6.71
C ILE A 244 7.10 -4.58 7.27
N MET A 245 6.53 -5.44 6.43
CA MET A 245 5.96 -6.72 6.86
C MET A 245 6.99 -7.61 7.53
N GLN A 246 8.17 -7.77 6.93
CA GLN A 246 9.26 -8.57 7.51
C GLN A 246 9.73 -8.05 8.86
N LYS A 247 9.91 -6.74 8.98
CA LYS A 247 10.32 -6.12 10.25
C LYS A 247 9.26 -6.27 11.32
N LEU A 248 7.98 -6.05 10.99
CA LEU A 248 6.87 -6.23 11.93
C LEU A 248 6.77 -7.67 12.45
N GLN A 249 7.04 -8.68 11.60
CA GLN A 249 7.01 -10.09 12.01
C GLN A 249 8.11 -10.46 13.04
N GLN A 250 9.19 -9.69 13.08
CA GLN A 250 10.31 -9.90 14.01
C GLN A 250 10.17 -9.12 15.32
N MET A 251 9.16 -8.24 15.42
CA MET A 251 8.99 -7.37 16.57
C MET A 251 8.24 -8.02 17.73
N ASP A 252 8.56 -7.54 18.93
CA ASP A 252 7.80 -7.90 20.12
C ASP A 252 6.43 -7.20 20.16
N LEU A 253 5.50 -7.82 20.91
CA LEU A 253 4.11 -7.32 21.03
C LEU A 253 4.03 -5.91 21.63
N THR A 254 5.00 -5.51 22.47
CA THR A 254 5.01 -4.18 23.10
C THR A 254 5.30 -3.11 22.04
N THR A 255 6.24 -3.36 21.15
CA THR A 255 6.59 -2.49 20.03
C THR A 255 5.45 -2.42 19.03
N ILE A 256 4.87 -3.56 18.62
CA ILE A 256 3.68 -3.60 17.74
C ILE A 256 2.52 -2.79 18.34
N ASN A 257 2.32 -2.88 19.66
CA ASN A 257 1.27 -2.12 20.33
C ASN A 257 1.51 -0.60 20.29
N LYS A 258 2.76 -0.13 20.37
CA LYS A 258 3.09 1.30 20.22
C LYS A 258 2.84 1.78 18.79
N ILE A 259 3.21 0.96 17.80
CA ILE A 259 2.95 1.23 16.39
C ILE A 259 1.44 1.38 16.14
N ALA A 260 0.63 0.46 16.70
CA ALA A 260 -0.82 0.54 16.58
C ALA A 260 -1.40 1.85 17.12
N ASP A 261 -0.81 2.44 18.18
CA ASP A 261 -1.29 3.71 18.73
C ASP A 261 -1.08 4.90 17.80
N SER A 262 0.02 4.95 17.07
CA SER A 262 0.35 6.04 16.15
C SER A 262 -0.30 5.83 14.77
N VAL A 263 -0.36 4.60 14.29
CA VAL A 263 -0.76 4.27 12.90
C VAL A 263 -2.27 4.07 12.75
N PHE A 264 -2.95 3.43 13.72
CA PHE A 264 -4.37 3.10 13.60
C PHE A 264 -5.30 4.30 13.36
N PRO A 265 -5.09 5.49 13.93
CA PRO A 265 -5.91 6.67 13.60
C PRO A 265 -5.80 7.11 12.14
N GLN A 266 -4.76 6.67 11.43
CA GLN A 266 -4.41 7.02 10.06
C GLN A 266 -4.74 5.90 9.06
N ILE A 267 -5.56 4.94 9.48
CA ILE A 267 -6.06 3.82 8.67
C ILE A 267 -7.57 3.90 8.59
N ALA A 268 -8.12 3.65 7.40
CA ALA A 268 -9.54 3.38 7.21
C ALA A 268 -9.76 1.95 6.72
N THR A 269 -10.80 1.29 7.22
CA THR A 269 -11.17 -0.07 6.82
C THR A 269 -12.61 -0.42 7.23
N ASN A 270 -13.17 -1.42 6.56
CA ASN A 270 -14.44 -2.05 6.94
C ASN A 270 -14.26 -3.40 7.68
N PHE A 271 -13.02 -3.79 8.02
CA PHE A 271 -12.80 -4.95 8.89
C PHE A 271 -13.42 -4.72 10.27
N SER A 272 -14.18 -5.69 10.76
CA SER A 272 -14.62 -5.69 12.15
C SER A 272 -13.46 -5.98 13.11
N PHE A 273 -13.64 -5.62 14.38
CA PHE A 273 -12.66 -5.93 15.44
C PHE A 273 -12.31 -7.42 15.52
N THR A 274 -13.33 -8.29 15.42
CA THR A 274 -13.15 -9.75 15.50
C THR A 274 -12.34 -10.27 14.31
N GLU A 275 -12.59 -9.77 13.09
CA GLU A 275 -11.83 -10.15 11.90
C GLU A 275 -10.36 -9.73 12.03
N ILE A 276 -10.10 -8.48 12.47
CA ILE A 276 -8.74 -8.01 12.71
C ILE A 276 -7.99 -8.92 13.69
N LEU A 277 -8.61 -9.27 14.80
CA LEU A 277 -8.00 -10.18 15.78
C LEU A 277 -7.78 -11.58 15.22
N ASN A 278 -8.70 -12.09 14.42
CA ASN A 278 -8.58 -13.41 13.80
C ASN A 278 -7.38 -13.51 12.85
N TYR A 279 -7.14 -12.47 12.06
CA TYR A 279 -5.98 -12.44 11.16
C TYR A 279 -4.68 -12.10 11.90
N ALA A 280 -4.73 -11.19 12.87
CA ALA A 280 -3.55 -10.79 13.64
C ALA A 280 -2.91 -11.94 14.43
N LYS A 281 -3.69 -12.90 14.93
CA LYS A 281 -3.15 -14.06 15.68
C LYS A 281 -2.22 -14.94 14.87
N ASP A 282 -2.41 -14.99 13.54
CA ASP A 282 -1.64 -15.82 12.62
C ASP A 282 -0.57 -15.02 11.85
N PHE A 283 -0.39 -13.73 12.17
CA PHE A 283 0.49 -12.80 11.44
C PHE A 283 1.93 -13.31 11.25
N GLN A 284 2.49 -14.00 12.23
CA GLN A 284 3.83 -14.57 12.13
C GLN A 284 3.93 -15.78 11.18
N LYS A 285 2.80 -16.36 10.77
CA LYS A 285 2.76 -17.48 9.83
C LYS A 285 2.70 -17.02 8.38
N TYR A 286 2.30 -15.77 8.14
CA TYR A 286 2.15 -15.24 6.79
C TYR A 286 3.49 -15.18 6.10
N ARG A 287 3.52 -15.72 4.88
CA ARG A 287 4.70 -15.74 4.01
C ARG A 287 4.39 -14.93 2.77
N VAL A 288 5.19 -13.92 2.54
CA VAL A 288 5.06 -13.14 1.32
C VAL A 288 5.57 -13.97 0.15
N GLY A 289 4.71 -14.19 -0.82
CA GLY A 289 4.99 -14.84 -2.08
C GLY A 289 5.36 -13.83 -3.17
N GLU A 290 5.09 -14.22 -4.39
CA GLU A 290 5.35 -13.43 -5.59
C GLU A 290 4.44 -12.21 -5.69
N THR A 291 4.81 -11.27 -6.57
CA THR A 291 4.03 -10.05 -6.84
C THR A 291 3.89 -9.84 -8.33
N LEU A 292 2.74 -9.28 -8.77
CA LEU A 292 2.41 -8.98 -10.17
C LEU A 292 2.02 -7.52 -10.32
N GLY A 293 2.35 -6.91 -11.48
CA GLY A 293 1.83 -5.60 -11.90
C GLY A 293 0.64 -5.78 -12.84
N PHE A 294 -0.37 -4.92 -12.76
CA PHE A 294 -1.54 -4.95 -13.65
C PHE A 294 -1.80 -3.57 -14.27
N PRO A 295 -2.08 -3.51 -15.59
CA PRO A 295 -1.98 -4.60 -16.55
C PRO A 295 -0.52 -4.97 -16.84
N ASN A 296 -0.23 -6.27 -17.01
CA ASN A 296 1.13 -6.75 -17.31
C ASN A 296 1.48 -6.46 -18.77
N VAL A 297 0.60 -6.81 -19.71
CA VAL A 297 0.75 -6.48 -21.12
C VAL A 297 -0.09 -5.23 -21.42
N ARG A 298 0.59 -4.12 -21.75
CA ARG A 298 -0.02 -2.80 -21.88
C ARG A 298 0.75 -1.89 -22.82
N TYR A 299 0.14 -0.77 -23.18
CA TYR A 299 0.77 0.35 -23.86
C TYR A 299 0.30 1.67 -23.26
N SER A 300 1.13 2.72 -23.36
CA SER A 300 0.77 4.05 -22.89
C SER A 300 0.14 4.87 -24.01
N LYS A 301 -0.91 5.64 -23.69
CA LYS A 301 -1.55 6.56 -24.62
C LYS A 301 -2.01 7.82 -23.92
N MET A 302 -1.84 8.98 -24.61
CA MET A 302 -2.40 10.26 -24.17
C MET A 302 -3.85 10.34 -24.64
N LEU A 303 -4.79 10.45 -23.70
CA LEU A 303 -6.22 10.53 -24.00
C LEU A 303 -6.77 11.91 -23.63
N SER A 304 -7.48 12.53 -24.59
CA SER A 304 -8.10 13.85 -24.38
C SER A 304 -9.09 13.80 -23.21
N GLY A 305 -8.97 14.75 -22.27
CA GLY A 305 -9.79 14.82 -21.06
C GLY A 305 -9.45 13.81 -19.98
N VAL A 306 -8.43 12.93 -20.17
CA VAL A 306 -7.96 11.93 -19.19
C VAL A 306 -6.48 12.07 -18.89
N GLY A 307 -5.68 12.51 -19.90
CA GLY A 307 -4.23 12.62 -19.81
C GLY A 307 -3.50 11.32 -20.17
N SER A 308 -2.25 11.17 -19.72
CA SER A 308 -1.44 9.97 -19.97
C SER A 308 -2.01 8.76 -19.25
N THR A 309 -2.29 7.67 -19.98
CA THR A 309 -2.93 6.46 -19.45
C THR A 309 -2.15 5.21 -19.84
N GLU A 310 -2.24 4.18 -19.01
CA GLU A 310 -1.81 2.82 -19.29
C GLU A 310 -3.05 2.02 -19.75
N ILE A 311 -3.00 1.46 -20.94
CA ILE A 311 -4.10 0.70 -21.53
C ILE A 311 -3.68 -0.76 -21.61
N ALA A 312 -4.49 -1.67 -21.08
CA ALA A 312 -4.27 -3.10 -21.26
C ALA A 312 -4.32 -3.46 -22.76
N ASP A 313 -3.40 -4.27 -23.24
CA ASP A 313 -3.44 -4.77 -24.63
C ASP A 313 -4.78 -5.48 -24.90
N THR A 314 -5.17 -6.41 -24.03
CA THR A 314 -6.54 -6.82 -23.81
C THR A 314 -6.81 -6.92 -22.31
N LEU A 315 -7.95 -6.39 -21.86
CA LEU A 315 -8.32 -6.48 -20.45
C LEU A 315 -8.53 -7.95 -20.05
N ALA A 316 -9.18 -8.72 -20.91
CA ALA A 316 -9.52 -10.11 -20.69
C ALA A 316 -8.30 -10.99 -20.43
N SER A 317 -7.23 -10.89 -21.25
CA SER A 317 -6.00 -11.67 -21.06
C SER A 317 -5.25 -11.30 -19.80
N ASN A 318 -5.17 -10.01 -19.48
CA ASN A 318 -4.53 -9.52 -18.27
C ASN A 318 -5.28 -9.98 -17.00
N VAL A 319 -6.62 -10.03 -17.04
CA VAL A 319 -7.44 -10.55 -15.93
C VAL A 319 -7.25 -12.05 -15.76
N ALA A 320 -7.23 -12.83 -16.85
CA ALA A 320 -6.95 -14.26 -16.79
C ALA A 320 -5.58 -14.54 -16.16
N GLU A 321 -4.55 -13.75 -16.48
CA GLU A 321 -3.22 -13.84 -15.87
C GLU A 321 -3.27 -13.55 -14.37
N VAL A 322 -4.03 -12.55 -13.92
CA VAL A 322 -4.22 -12.26 -12.49
C VAL A 322 -4.83 -13.45 -11.75
N HIS A 323 -5.86 -14.09 -12.31
CA HIS A 323 -6.49 -15.26 -11.72
C HIS A 323 -5.57 -16.47 -11.68
N GLN A 324 -4.80 -16.70 -12.76
CA GLN A 324 -3.76 -17.73 -12.76
C GLN A 324 -2.70 -17.45 -11.69
N PHE A 325 -2.24 -16.21 -11.58
CA PHE A 325 -1.24 -15.80 -10.60
C PHE A 325 -1.74 -15.95 -9.17
N LEU A 326 -2.92 -15.41 -8.83
CA LEU A 326 -3.44 -15.42 -7.47
C LEU A 326 -3.90 -16.81 -7.02
N PHE A 327 -4.60 -17.51 -7.88
CA PHE A 327 -5.38 -18.71 -7.52
C PHE A 327 -4.90 -20.01 -8.19
N GLY A 328 -3.96 -19.91 -9.16
CA GLY A 328 -3.49 -21.05 -9.93
C GLY A 328 -4.46 -21.50 -11.03
N ASP A 329 -5.42 -20.67 -11.41
CA ASP A 329 -6.43 -20.96 -12.43
C ASP A 329 -5.85 -20.80 -13.85
N THR A 330 -5.30 -21.84 -14.41
CA THR A 330 -4.65 -21.80 -15.74
C THR A 330 -5.64 -21.64 -16.89
N ASP A 331 -6.90 -22.00 -16.70
CA ASP A 331 -7.96 -21.97 -17.74
C ASP A 331 -9.08 -20.98 -17.35
N TYR A 332 -8.77 -19.93 -16.59
CA TYR A 332 -9.78 -18.97 -16.16
C TYR A 332 -10.46 -18.30 -17.35
N GLN A 333 -11.78 -18.38 -17.37
CA GLN A 333 -12.62 -17.71 -18.36
C GLN A 333 -13.19 -16.45 -17.73
N VAL A 334 -12.78 -15.29 -18.23
CA VAL A 334 -13.29 -14.01 -17.74
C VAL A 334 -14.80 -13.89 -17.96
N SER A 335 -15.47 -13.18 -17.07
CA SER A 335 -16.91 -12.95 -17.10
C SER A 335 -17.36 -12.20 -18.35
N GLY A 336 -18.68 -12.20 -18.60
CA GLY A 336 -19.30 -11.33 -19.59
C GLY A 336 -19.09 -9.85 -19.30
N THR A 337 -18.97 -9.47 -18.01
CA THR A 337 -18.69 -8.10 -17.58
C THR A 337 -17.32 -7.63 -18.05
N VAL A 338 -16.25 -8.39 -17.76
CA VAL A 338 -14.87 -8.04 -18.19
C VAL A 338 -14.78 -8.00 -19.72
N LYS A 339 -15.38 -8.96 -20.44
CA LYS A 339 -15.42 -8.95 -21.91
C LYS A 339 -16.11 -7.69 -22.44
N GLY A 340 -17.26 -7.34 -21.85
CA GLY A 340 -17.99 -6.13 -22.25
C GLY A 340 -17.18 -4.86 -22.00
N ILE A 341 -16.46 -4.75 -20.88
CA ILE A 341 -15.57 -3.62 -20.58
C ILE A 341 -14.41 -3.57 -21.60
N ASP A 342 -13.80 -4.72 -21.92
CA ASP A 342 -12.72 -4.81 -22.92
C ASP A 342 -13.20 -4.31 -24.29
N ASP A 343 -14.37 -4.76 -24.74
CA ASP A 343 -15.01 -4.31 -25.98
C ASP A 343 -15.32 -2.80 -25.96
N GLU A 344 -15.89 -2.28 -24.85
CA GLU A 344 -16.21 -0.86 -24.70
C GLU A 344 -14.96 0.03 -24.70
N ILE A 345 -13.84 -0.40 -24.09
CA ILE A 345 -12.55 0.30 -24.15
C ILE A 345 -12.06 0.35 -25.61
N ASN A 346 -12.02 -0.79 -26.29
CA ASN A 346 -11.57 -0.88 -27.68
C ASN A 346 -12.42 -0.02 -28.63
N ASP A 347 -13.74 -0.06 -28.49
CA ASP A 347 -14.66 0.76 -29.25
C ASP A 347 -14.47 2.26 -28.98
N ALA A 348 -14.29 2.64 -27.72
CA ALA A 348 -14.08 4.03 -27.34
C ALA A 348 -12.74 4.60 -27.89
N LEU A 349 -11.68 3.78 -27.91
CA LEU A 349 -10.38 4.16 -28.45
C LEU A 349 -10.37 4.21 -30.00
N SER A 350 -11.10 3.30 -30.66
CA SER A 350 -11.16 3.23 -32.13
C SER A 350 -12.12 4.24 -32.71
N SER A 351 -13.17 4.64 -32.00
CA SER A 351 -14.17 5.61 -32.48
C SER A 351 -13.72 7.07 -32.39
N GLY A 352 -12.53 7.35 -31.85
CA GLY A 352 -12.04 8.71 -31.61
C GLY A 352 -12.72 9.43 -30.45
N LYS A 353 -13.47 8.72 -29.59
CA LYS A 353 -14.10 9.31 -28.39
C LYS A 353 -13.07 9.96 -27.44
N TYR A 354 -11.86 9.41 -27.42
CA TYR A 354 -10.72 9.93 -26.72
C TYR A 354 -9.60 10.19 -27.73
N GLU A 355 -9.79 11.20 -28.60
CA GLU A 355 -8.76 11.60 -29.57
C GLU A 355 -7.45 11.89 -28.84
N GLU A 356 -6.30 11.64 -29.50
CA GLU A 356 -5.01 11.98 -28.92
C GLU A 356 -4.99 13.47 -28.56
N ALA A 357 -4.70 13.77 -27.30
CA ALA A 357 -4.58 15.14 -26.85
C ALA A 357 -3.44 15.82 -27.61
N ASP A 358 -3.66 17.03 -28.13
CA ASP A 358 -2.65 17.82 -28.80
C ASP A 358 -1.49 18.10 -27.82
N GLU A 359 -0.26 18.27 -28.33
CA GLU A 359 0.94 18.50 -27.50
C GLU A 359 0.81 19.70 -26.53
N THR A 360 -0.12 20.62 -26.83
CA THR A 360 -0.45 21.75 -25.97
C THR A 360 -1.08 21.35 -24.62
N GLU A 361 -1.78 20.21 -24.53
CA GLU A 361 -2.33 19.72 -23.24
C GLU A 361 -1.25 19.17 -22.30
N LYS A 362 -0.06 18.85 -22.83
CA LYS A 362 1.10 18.42 -22.01
C LYS A 362 1.68 19.54 -21.13
N GLU A 363 1.46 20.80 -21.52
CA GLU A 363 1.94 21.95 -20.74
C GLU A 363 1.05 22.25 -19.54
N ASP A 364 -0.25 21.96 -19.61
CA ASP A 364 -1.17 22.18 -18.50
C ASP A 364 -1.00 21.11 -17.37
N GLU A 365 -0.70 19.87 -17.71
CA GLU A 365 -0.33 18.85 -16.70
C GLU A 365 1.03 19.18 -16.02
N LYS A 366 1.98 19.79 -16.78
CA LYS A 366 3.23 20.29 -16.20
C LYS A 366 3.02 21.54 -15.35
N SER A 367 1.99 22.35 -15.62
CA SER A 367 1.70 23.56 -14.86
C SER A 367 0.99 23.26 -13.52
N GLU A 368 0.16 22.21 -13.45
CA GLU A 368 -0.41 21.75 -12.18
C GLU A 368 0.66 21.15 -11.24
N ASP A 369 1.70 20.52 -11.80
CA ASP A 369 2.86 20.02 -11.02
C ASP A 369 3.85 21.19 -10.68
N LYS A 370 3.84 22.30 -11.47
CA LYS A 370 4.69 23.48 -11.25
C LYS A 370 4.09 24.53 -10.32
N THR A 371 2.77 24.52 -10.10
CA THR A 371 2.13 25.47 -9.16
C THR A 371 2.47 25.17 -7.71
N SER A 372 3.16 24.04 -7.44
CA SER A 372 3.78 23.75 -6.14
C SER A 372 5.23 24.27 -6.02
N GLU A 373 5.84 24.75 -7.11
CA GLU A 373 7.26 25.21 -7.11
C GLU A 373 7.44 26.73 -6.96
N GLU A 374 6.39 27.55 -7.15
CA GLU A 374 6.50 29.01 -7.02
C GLU A 374 5.77 29.55 -5.78
N THR A 375 6.31 29.29 -4.59
CA THR A 375 6.08 30.16 -3.44
C THR A 375 7.35 30.28 -2.59
N ASN A 376 8.06 31.41 -2.84
CA ASN A 376 8.94 32.11 -1.91
C ASN A 376 10.10 31.37 -1.22
N HIS A 377 11.27 31.53 -1.84
CA HIS A 377 12.54 31.59 -1.11
C HIS A 377 12.51 32.73 -0.09
N THR A 378 12.14 32.41 1.15
CA THR A 378 12.53 33.19 2.30
C THR A 378 13.53 32.34 3.09
N GLU A 379 14.79 32.76 3.06
CA GLU A 379 15.86 32.16 3.86
C GLU A 379 15.49 32.23 5.34
N THR A 380 15.13 31.10 5.92
CA THR A 380 15.04 30.95 7.37
C THR A 380 16.22 30.11 7.83
N ASN A 381 17.21 30.77 8.43
CA ASN A 381 18.34 30.16 9.10
C ASN A 381 17.87 29.22 10.21
N ILE A 382 17.97 27.91 9.97
CA ILE A 382 17.77 26.89 11.00
C ILE A 382 19.14 26.60 11.62
N LYS A 383 19.27 26.96 12.89
CA LYS A 383 20.44 26.66 13.75
C LYS A 383 20.60 25.15 13.91
N VAL A 384 21.71 24.63 13.39
CA VAL A 384 22.18 23.28 13.67
C VAL A 384 22.83 23.29 15.07
N THR A 385 22.32 22.50 15.99
CA THR A 385 23.02 22.14 17.23
C THR A 385 23.77 20.84 17.01
N GLU A 386 25.09 20.91 17.00
CA GLU A 386 25.99 19.75 17.11
C GLU A 386 26.00 19.26 18.57
N ASP A 387 25.61 18.01 18.78
CA ASP A 387 25.98 17.28 19.98
C ASP A 387 26.85 16.09 19.61
N GLY A 388 28.14 16.23 19.89
CA GLY A 388 29.11 15.16 19.78
C GLY A 388 29.00 14.20 20.96
N ASN A 389 29.07 12.92 20.71
CA ASN A 389 29.57 11.98 21.70
C ASN A 389 30.43 10.88 21.06
N THR A 390 31.68 10.91 21.42
CA THR A 390 32.71 9.89 21.18
C THR A 390 32.58 8.76 22.18
N GLY A 391 32.62 7.52 21.75
CA GLY A 391 32.72 6.37 22.65
C GLY A 391 33.17 5.11 21.89
N THR A 392 34.40 4.77 22.13
CA THR A 392 35.21 3.66 21.63
C THR A 392 34.74 2.29 22.11
N ASP A 393 34.95 1.32 21.23
CA ASP A 393 35.71 0.06 21.43
C ASP A 393 34.95 -1.27 21.59
N SER A 394 35.40 -2.16 20.74
CA SER A 394 35.74 -3.60 20.82
C SER A 394 34.67 -4.69 20.81
N GLY A 395 34.86 -5.58 19.85
CA GLY A 395 34.91 -7.04 20.08
C GLY A 395 33.79 -7.90 19.51
N GLY A 396 34.04 -8.39 18.31
CA GLY A 396 33.91 -9.75 17.79
C GLY A 396 32.73 -10.63 18.20
N THR A 397 31.95 -11.05 17.24
CA THR A 397 31.87 -12.46 16.79
C THR A 397 30.82 -12.56 15.68
N SER A 398 31.22 -13.24 14.62
CA SER A 398 30.41 -13.58 13.44
C SER A 398 29.32 -14.57 13.82
N GLU A 399 28.05 -14.26 13.54
CA GLU A 399 27.01 -15.25 13.30
C GLU A 399 26.34 -14.96 11.96
N ASP A 400 26.40 -15.97 11.12
CA ASP A 400 25.90 -16.08 9.78
C ASP A 400 24.36 -16.05 9.78
N SER A 401 23.77 -14.91 9.46
CA SER A 401 22.33 -14.81 9.20
C SER A 401 22.10 -14.75 7.69
N SER A 402 21.71 -15.88 7.12
CA SER A 402 21.23 -15.97 5.76
C SER A 402 20.02 -15.04 5.57
N THR A 403 20.27 -13.86 5.03
CA THR A 403 19.23 -12.97 4.51
C THR A 403 18.67 -13.59 3.24
N GLY A 404 17.44 -14.13 3.33
CA GLY A 404 16.70 -14.57 2.16
C GLY A 404 16.51 -13.40 1.18
N SER A 405 17.11 -13.51 0.01
CA SER A 405 16.91 -12.57 -1.09
C SER A 405 15.44 -12.62 -1.53
N LEU A 406 14.75 -11.51 -1.44
CA LEU A 406 13.41 -11.35 -2.01
C LEU A 406 13.52 -11.19 -3.52
N THR A 407 13.05 -12.18 -4.26
CA THR A 407 12.94 -12.08 -5.72
C THR A 407 11.66 -11.33 -6.05
N VAL A 408 11.79 -10.09 -6.51
CA VAL A 408 10.69 -9.33 -7.12
C VAL A 408 10.77 -9.63 -8.62
N THR A 409 9.72 -10.24 -9.17
CA THR A 409 9.66 -10.51 -10.61
C THR A 409 9.43 -9.17 -11.32
N GLU A 410 10.41 -8.77 -12.11
CA GLU A 410 10.32 -7.57 -12.95
C GLU A 410 9.35 -7.85 -14.11
N PRO A 411 8.45 -6.92 -14.47
CA PRO A 411 7.58 -7.10 -15.64
C PRO A 411 8.46 -7.23 -16.89
N GLN A 412 8.29 -8.33 -17.64
CA GLN A 412 8.93 -8.48 -18.94
C GLN A 412 8.37 -7.43 -19.89
N GLN A 413 9.23 -6.51 -20.33
CA GLN A 413 8.90 -5.66 -21.47
C GLN A 413 8.89 -6.55 -22.74
N PRO A 414 7.92 -6.39 -23.64
CA PRO A 414 8.03 -6.96 -24.96
C PRO A 414 9.25 -6.37 -25.65
N ASP A 415 10.03 -7.23 -26.35
CA ASP A 415 11.17 -6.83 -27.17
C ASP A 415 10.72 -5.77 -28.18
N THR A 416 10.96 -4.50 -27.83
CA THR A 416 10.78 -3.40 -28.78
C THR A 416 12.01 -3.35 -29.67
N GLU A 417 11.77 -3.54 -30.96
CA GLU A 417 12.74 -3.23 -32.02
C GLU A 417 13.32 -1.83 -31.77
N THR A 418 14.64 -1.74 -31.86
CA THR A 418 15.45 -0.52 -31.68
C THR A 418 14.86 0.64 -32.48
N PRO A 419 14.52 1.80 -31.87
CA PRO A 419 14.20 3.00 -32.61
C PRO A 419 15.42 3.52 -33.36
N PRO A 420 15.27 4.15 -34.52
CA PRO A 420 16.40 4.72 -35.27
C PRO A 420 17.00 5.90 -34.52
N ASP A 421 18.32 6.02 -34.64
CA ASP A 421 19.18 7.05 -34.10
C ASP A 421 18.57 8.48 -34.21
N TYR A 422 18.27 9.09 -33.07
CA TYR A 422 18.04 10.51 -32.99
C TYR A 422 19.36 11.22 -32.65
N TYR A 423 19.74 12.17 -33.52
CA TYR A 423 20.92 13.00 -33.43
C TYR A 423 20.97 13.76 -32.09
N GLU A 424 22.15 13.73 -31.45
CA GLU A 424 22.55 14.67 -30.40
C GLU A 424 22.57 16.09 -30.97
N GLU A 425 21.74 16.98 -30.46
CA GLU A 425 21.94 18.42 -30.59
C GLU A 425 22.64 18.95 -29.35
N ASP A 426 23.91 19.37 -29.58
CA ASP A 426 24.76 20.08 -28.63
C ASP A 426 24.12 21.40 -28.18
N TYR A 427 23.74 21.51 -26.91
CA TYR A 427 23.50 22.81 -26.28
C TYR A 427 24.79 23.39 -25.69
N TYR A 428 25.39 24.31 -26.43
CA TYR A 428 26.44 25.19 -25.95
C TYR A 428 25.86 26.19 -24.95
N TYR A 429 26.39 26.21 -23.74
CA TYR A 429 26.28 27.35 -22.81
C TYR A 429 27.30 28.41 -23.28
N GLY A 430 26.84 29.58 -23.71
CA GLY A 430 27.63 30.79 -23.90
C GLY A 430 27.56 31.64 -22.63
N ASP A 431 28.74 31.91 -22.07
CA ASP A 431 28.94 33.00 -21.11
C ASP A 431 28.74 34.35 -21.82
N ASP A 432 27.90 35.24 -21.21
CA ASP A 432 28.13 36.67 -21.06
C ASP A 432 27.17 37.26 -20.01
#